data_eeea89f48951bc60a7922face05322b4
#
_entry.id   eeea89f48951bc60a7922face05322b4
#
_cell.length_a   1.000
_cell.length_b   1.000
_cell.length_c   1.000
_cell.angle_alpha   90.00
_cell.angle_beta   90.00
_cell.angle_gamma   90.00
#
_symmetry.space_group_name_H-M   'P 1'
#
loop_
_entity.id
_entity.type
_entity.pdbx_description
1 polymer ?
#
loop_
_entity_poly.entity_id
_entity_poly.type
_entity_poly.pdbx_seq_one_letter_code
_entity_poly.pdbx_strand_id
1 'polypeptide(L)'
;MNDLQPINLPGLDPRRPLVIAGPCSAETEEQVIETARELAAEGFKLFRAGLWKPRTKPGGFEGVGVEGIAWLQRVKRETGMYTATEVATRKHVLAAIEGGIDMIWIGARTTANPFAMQEIADALRGHDIPVLVKNPVSPDLELWIGGVERIYNAGIRRLGVIQIGRASC
;
A
#
# COMPACT_ATOMS: atom_id res chain seq x y z
N MET A 1 0.50 21.02 -6.38
CA MET A 1 1.40 19.85 -6.13
C MET A 1 2.63 19.97 -7.03
N ASN A 2 3.46 20.98 -6.78
CA ASN A 2 4.57 21.31 -7.68
C ASN A 2 5.93 20.72 -7.22
N ASP A 3 5.97 20.07 -6.05
CA ASP A 3 7.17 19.54 -5.40
C ASP A 3 7.09 18.02 -5.14
N LEU A 4 6.29 17.31 -5.94
CA LEU A 4 6.23 15.86 -5.91
C LEU A 4 7.59 15.26 -6.30
N GLN A 5 7.96 14.21 -5.60
CA GLN A 5 9.19 13.46 -5.84
C GLN A 5 8.86 12.10 -6.46
N PRO A 6 9.73 11.58 -7.32
CA PRO A 6 9.57 10.22 -7.82
C PRO A 6 9.51 9.20 -6.68
N ILE A 7 8.69 8.17 -6.84
CA ILE A 7 8.74 7.00 -5.97
C ILE A 7 9.98 6.20 -6.38
N ASN A 8 11.10 6.59 -5.80
CA ASN A 8 12.38 5.93 -6.03
C ASN A 8 12.76 5.14 -4.78
N LEU A 9 12.95 3.84 -4.94
CA LEU A 9 13.46 2.96 -3.89
C LEU A 9 14.92 2.60 -4.22
N PRO A 10 15.85 2.72 -3.28
CA PRO A 10 17.26 2.44 -3.54
C PRO A 10 17.48 1.08 -4.21
N GLY A 11 18.34 1.05 -5.23
CA GLY A 11 18.66 -0.18 -5.99
C GLY A 11 17.65 -0.56 -7.08
N LEU A 12 16.63 0.26 -7.33
CA LEU A 12 15.75 0.11 -8.49
C LEU A 12 16.23 1.01 -9.65
N ASP A 13 16.10 0.51 -10.88
CA ASP A 13 16.39 1.31 -12.08
C ASP A 13 15.19 2.24 -12.37
N PRO A 14 15.33 3.57 -12.20
CA PRO A 14 14.24 4.51 -12.41
C PRO A 14 13.75 4.61 -13.87
N ARG A 15 14.49 4.02 -14.81
CA ARG A 15 14.12 3.98 -16.23
C ARG A 15 13.19 2.81 -16.58
N ARG A 16 12.98 1.88 -15.66
CA ARG A 16 12.09 0.74 -15.82
C ARG A 16 10.80 0.92 -15.04
N PRO A 17 9.69 0.34 -15.50
CA PRO A 17 8.47 0.30 -14.71
C PRO A 17 8.71 -0.33 -13.34
N LEU A 18 8.20 0.30 -12.27
CA LEU A 18 8.18 -0.29 -10.95
C LEU A 18 7.10 -1.37 -10.89
N VAL A 19 7.52 -2.62 -10.74
CA VAL A 19 6.60 -3.75 -10.60
C VAL A 19 6.39 -4.05 -9.12
N ILE A 20 5.12 -4.02 -8.70
CA ILE A 20 4.69 -4.37 -7.33
C ILE A 20 3.98 -5.73 -7.41
N ALA A 21 4.68 -6.80 -7.07
CA ALA A 21 4.21 -8.17 -7.20
C ALA A 21 3.88 -8.81 -5.85
N GLY A 22 2.94 -9.73 -5.82
CA GLY A 22 2.56 -10.47 -4.61
C GLY A 22 1.05 -10.69 -4.48
N PRO A 23 0.61 -11.42 -3.45
CA PRO A 23 -0.78 -11.80 -3.28
C PRO A 23 -1.67 -10.60 -2.99
N CYS A 24 -2.94 -10.69 -3.40
CA CYS A 24 -3.94 -9.69 -3.07
C CYS A 24 -4.17 -9.62 -1.55
N SER A 25 -4.12 -10.78 -0.89
CA SER A 25 -4.34 -10.95 0.54
C SER A 25 -3.27 -11.86 1.13
N ALA A 26 -2.69 -11.45 2.25
CA ALA A 26 -1.92 -12.37 3.09
C ALA A 26 -2.90 -13.26 3.85
N GLU A 27 -2.83 -14.57 3.68
CA GLU A 27 -3.73 -15.53 4.30
C GLU A 27 -3.01 -16.44 5.30
N THR A 28 -1.79 -16.86 4.95
CA THR A 28 -0.91 -17.63 5.83
C THR A 28 0.53 -17.12 5.69
N GLU A 29 1.34 -17.34 6.72
CA GLU A 29 2.76 -16.99 6.67
C GLU A 29 3.47 -17.77 5.57
N GLU A 30 3.18 -19.05 5.42
CA GLU A 30 3.75 -19.92 4.41
C GLU A 30 3.50 -19.37 2.99
N GLN A 31 2.24 -19.07 2.65
CA GLN A 31 1.87 -18.46 1.38
C GLN A 31 2.69 -17.19 1.10
N VAL A 32 2.80 -16.30 2.10
CA VAL A 32 3.51 -15.03 1.94
C VAL A 32 5.00 -15.25 1.68
N ILE A 33 5.63 -16.12 2.45
CA ILE A 33 7.08 -16.35 2.36
C ILE A 33 7.44 -17.13 1.08
N GLU A 34 6.70 -18.15 0.72
CA GLU A 34 6.95 -18.91 -0.51
C GLU A 34 6.78 -18.04 -1.74
N THR A 35 5.66 -17.30 -1.84
CA THR A 35 5.46 -16.35 -2.94
C THR A 35 6.56 -15.30 -3.02
N ALA A 36 7.02 -14.79 -1.88
CA ALA A 36 8.10 -13.80 -1.87
C ALA A 36 9.43 -14.37 -2.35
N ARG A 37 9.76 -15.61 -1.96
CA ARG A 37 10.99 -16.29 -2.41
C ARG A 37 10.99 -16.53 -3.92
N GLU A 38 9.87 -17.01 -4.47
CA GLU A 38 9.70 -17.23 -5.89
C GLU A 38 9.87 -15.92 -6.67
N LEU A 39 9.19 -14.85 -6.24
CA LEU A 39 9.29 -13.54 -6.88
C LEU A 39 10.70 -12.95 -6.78
N ALA A 40 11.38 -13.14 -5.66
CA ALA A 40 12.76 -12.69 -5.49
C ALA A 40 13.73 -13.44 -6.43
N ALA A 41 13.53 -14.74 -6.63
CA ALA A 41 14.29 -15.57 -7.57
C ALA A 41 14.12 -15.08 -9.02
N GLU A 42 12.94 -14.59 -9.38
CA GLU A 42 12.65 -13.97 -10.68
C GLU A 42 13.16 -12.51 -10.79
N GLY A 43 13.78 -11.99 -9.74
CA GLY A 43 14.41 -10.66 -9.74
C GLY A 43 13.48 -9.51 -9.37
N PHE A 44 12.26 -9.77 -8.92
CA PHE A 44 11.39 -8.72 -8.39
C PHE A 44 11.96 -8.11 -7.11
N LYS A 45 11.74 -6.80 -6.92
CA LYS A 45 12.33 -6.04 -5.82
C LYS A 45 11.33 -5.44 -4.84
N LEU A 46 10.05 -5.41 -5.20
CA LEU A 46 8.99 -4.88 -4.37
C LEU A 46 7.85 -5.89 -4.25
N PHE A 47 7.68 -6.39 -3.05
CA PHE A 47 6.65 -7.36 -2.69
C PHE A 47 5.44 -6.66 -2.07
N ARG A 48 4.25 -7.10 -2.44
CA ARG A 48 3.01 -6.63 -1.82
C ARG A 48 2.24 -7.78 -1.17
N ALA A 49 1.60 -7.53 -0.04
CA ALA A 49 0.52 -8.36 0.47
C ALA A 49 -0.48 -7.49 1.25
N GLY A 50 -1.77 -7.66 1.01
CA GLY A 50 -2.80 -6.95 1.75
C GLY A 50 -3.02 -7.60 3.11
N LEU A 51 -2.70 -6.89 4.19
CA LEU A 51 -2.88 -7.35 5.57
C LEU A 51 -4.28 -7.08 6.09
N TRP A 52 -4.91 -6.04 5.62
CA TRP A 52 -6.27 -5.62 5.97
C TRP A 52 -7.13 -5.59 4.71
N LYS A 53 -8.29 -6.22 4.75
CA LYS A 53 -9.16 -6.38 3.58
C LYS A 53 -10.57 -5.86 3.89
N PRO A 54 -10.88 -4.59 3.57
CA PRO A 54 -12.23 -4.09 3.73
C PRO A 54 -13.18 -4.88 2.81
N ARG A 55 -14.11 -5.61 3.39
CA ARG A 55 -15.09 -6.40 2.65
C ARG A 55 -16.42 -5.66 2.55
N THR A 56 -17.12 -5.87 1.44
CA THR A 56 -18.45 -5.28 1.24
C THR A 56 -19.49 -5.97 2.12
N LYS A 57 -19.32 -7.29 2.35
CA LYS A 57 -20.20 -8.08 3.21
C LYS A 57 -19.46 -8.46 4.49
N PRO A 58 -20.11 -8.37 5.66
CA PRO A 58 -19.53 -8.86 6.91
C PRO A 58 -19.38 -10.39 6.89
N GLY A 59 -18.50 -10.92 7.75
CA GLY A 59 -18.28 -12.36 7.91
C GLY A 59 -17.34 -13.00 6.88
N GLY A 60 -16.76 -12.22 5.96
CA GLY A 60 -15.68 -12.69 5.10
C GLY A 60 -14.30 -12.51 5.77
N PHE A 61 -13.27 -13.08 5.17
CA PHE A 61 -11.90 -12.87 5.62
C PHE A 61 -11.47 -11.41 5.46
N GLU A 62 -11.23 -10.74 6.57
CA GLU A 62 -10.90 -9.30 6.61
C GLU A 62 -9.40 -9.02 6.69
N GLY A 63 -8.59 -10.06 6.50
CA GLY A 63 -7.13 -10.00 6.57
C GLY A 63 -6.58 -10.50 7.89
N VAL A 64 -5.28 -10.76 7.93
CA VAL A 64 -4.57 -11.24 9.13
C VAL A 64 -4.22 -10.09 10.09
N GLY A 65 -4.36 -8.86 9.64
CA GLY A 65 -4.09 -7.70 10.48
C GLY A 65 -2.61 -7.51 10.80
N VAL A 66 -2.36 -7.07 12.03
CA VAL A 66 -1.01 -6.71 12.50
C VAL A 66 -0.04 -7.89 12.54
N GLU A 67 -0.53 -9.13 12.68
CA GLU A 67 0.32 -10.32 12.67
C GLU A 67 1.09 -10.46 11.35
N GLY A 68 0.48 -10.09 10.24
CA GLY A 68 1.11 -10.12 8.92
C GLY A 68 2.27 -9.14 8.75
N ILE A 69 2.43 -8.15 9.64
CA ILE A 69 3.59 -7.27 9.64
C ILE A 69 4.87 -8.07 9.91
N ALA A 70 4.85 -8.99 10.86
CA ALA A 70 5.98 -9.86 11.14
C ALA A 70 6.36 -10.72 9.92
N TRP A 71 5.36 -11.15 9.14
CA TRP A 71 5.59 -11.89 7.90
C TRP A 71 6.26 -11.03 6.83
N LEU A 72 5.82 -9.80 6.65
CA LEU A 72 6.46 -8.86 5.72
C LEU A 72 7.88 -8.46 6.16
N GLN A 73 8.12 -8.32 7.46
CA GLN A 73 9.48 -8.15 7.98
C GLN A 73 10.37 -9.36 7.67
N ARG A 74 9.82 -10.58 7.77
CA ARG A 74 10.50 -11.80 7.39
C ARG A 74 10.82 -11.83 5.89
N VAL A 75 9.89 -11.43 5.03
CA VAL A 75 10.13 -11.27 3.59
C VAL A 75 11.35 -10.37 3.35
N LYS A 76 11.40 -9.20 3.99
CA LYS A 76 12.57 -8.29 3.87
C LYS A 76 13.87 -8.96 4.26
N ARG A 77 13.89 -9.64 5.41
CA ARG A 77 15.12 -10.31 5.90
C ARG A 77 15.59 -11.43 4.99
N GLU A 78 14.67 -12.23 4.46
CA GLU A 78 15.02 -13.44 3.68
C GLU A 78 15.29 -13.14 2.21
N THR A 79 14.63 -12.12 1.63
CA THR A 79 14.69 -11.87 0.19
C THR A 79 15.36 -10.55 -0.19
N GLY A 80 15.53 -9.65 0.76
CA GLY A 80 15.99 -8.29 0.49
C GLY A 80 14.99 -7.42 -0.28
N MET A 81 13.77 -7.88 -0.52
CA MET A 81 12.73 -7.11 -1.21
C MET A 81 12.18 -6.00 -0.31
N TYR A 82 11.80 -4.89 -0.92
CA TYR A 82 10.93 -3.90 -0.29
C TYR A 82 9.53 -4.47 -0.11
N THR A 83 8.79 -3.95 0.87
CA THR A 83 7.45 -4.43 1.18
C THR A 83 6.39 -3.35 1.10
N ALA A 84 5.20 -3.74 0.67
CA ALA A 84 4.05 -2.84 0.57
C ALA A 84 2.78 -3.51 1.10
N THR A 85 1.88 -2.71 1.69
CA THR A 85 0.57 -3.17 2.15
C THR A 85 -0.52 -2.11 1.99
N GLU A 86 -1.79 -2.56 2.03
CA GLU A 86 -2.97 -1.69 2.04
C GLU A 86 -3.19 -1.12 3.44
N VAL A 87 -3.60 0.14 3.53
CA VAL A 87 -4.07 0.77 4.76
C VAL A 87 -5.45 1.39 4.56
N ALA A 88 -6.27 1.39 5.62
CA ALA A 88 -7.62 1.92 5.58
C ALA A 88 -7.98 2.78 6.80
N THR A 89 -7.14 2.80 7.83
CA THR A 89 -7.35 3.54 9.08
C THR A 89 -6.03 4.12 9.60
N ARG A 90 -6.13 5.07 10.54
CA ARG A 90 -4.97 5.57 11.29
C ARG A 90 -4.15 4.44 11.92
N LYS A 91 -4.81 3.46 12.54
CA LYS A 91 -4.13 2.32 13.19
C LYS A 91 -3.28 1.51 12.21
N HIS A 92 -3.81 1.27 11.00
CA HIS A 92 -3.08 0.55 9.95
C HIS A 92 -1.84 1.33 9.49
N VAL A 93 -1.94 2.65 9.33
CA VAL A 93 -0.81 3.51 8.96
C VAL A 93 0.30 3.42 10.01
N LEU A 94 -0.04 3.62 11.28
CA LEU A 94 0.94 3.59 12.36
C LEU A 94 1.60 2.21 12.48
N ALA A 95 0.81 1.14 12.44
CA ALA A 95 1.34 -0.23 12.48
C ALA A 95 2.28 -0.53 11.29
N ALA A 96 1.94 -0.07 10.08
CA ALA A 96 2.78 -0.26 8.90
C ALA A 96 4.11 0.52 9.04
N ILE A 97 4.08 1.75 9.51
CA ILE A 97 5.28 2.58 9.72
C ILE A 97 6.16 1.99 10.82
N GLU A 98 5.60 1.68 11.98
CA GLU A 98 6.32 1.06 13.11
C GLU A 98 6.90 -0.30 12.73
N GLY A 99 6.19 -1.05 11.89
CA GLY A 99 6.64 -2.32 11.35
C GLY A 99 7.68 -2.22 10.24
N GLY A 100 8.07 -1.01 9.83
CA GLY A 100 9.10 -0.81 8.81
C GLY A 100 8.68 -1.24 7.40
N ILE A 101 7.39 -1.12 7.07
CA ILE A 101 6.87 -1.30 5.71
C ILE A 101 7.37 -0.14 4.83
N ASP A 102 7.82 -0.45 3.63
CA ASP A 102 8.52 0.51 2.77
C ASP A 102 7.58 1.36 1.90
N MET A 103 6.36 0.89 1.67
CA MET A 103 5.35 1.57 0.86
C MET A 103 3.94 1.18 1.34
N ILE A 104 3.01 2.11 1.25
CA ILE A 104 1.60 1.81 1.52
C ILE A 104 0.72 2.23 0.34
N TRP A 105 -0.44 1.58 0.21
CA TRP A 105 -1.49 2.09 -0.66
C TRP A 105 -2.83 2.19 0.06
N ILE A 106 -3.63 3.15 -0.40
CA ILE A 106 -4.99 3.38 0.09
C ILE A 106 -5.95 2.75 -0.89
N GLY A 107 -6.81 1.85 -0.39
CA GLY A 107 -7.73 1.08 -1.21
C GLY A 107 -8.90 1.91 -1.74
N ALA A 108 -9.52 1.45 -2.83
CA ALA A 108 -10.60 2.16 -3.52
C ALA A 108 -11.83 2.46 -2.66
N ARG A 109 -12.16 1.57 -1.71
CA ARG A 109 -13.26 1.79 -0.76
C ARG A 109 -12.94 2.87 0.26
N THR A 110 -11.70 2.95 0.68
CA THR A 110 -11.20 3.96 1.62
C THR A 110 -11.09 5.32 0.93
N THR A 111 -10.59 5.37 -0.29
CA THR A 111 -10.49 6.60 -1.09
C THR A 111 -11.86 7.25 -1.31
N ALA A 112 -12.94 6.47 -1.37
CA ALA A 112 -14.30 6.98 -1.50
C ALA A 112 -14.82 7.69 -0.23
N ASN A 113 -14.08 7.68 0.88
CA ASN A 113 -14.49 8.27 2.16
C ASN A 113 -13.54 9.40 2.57
N PRO A 114 -13.95 10.69 2.44
CA PRO A 114 -13.10 11.83 2.80
C PRO A 114 -12.67 11.88 4.26
N PHE A 115 -13.47 11.37 5.21
CA PHE A 115 -13.09 11.30 6.62
C PHE A 115 -11.97 10.28 6.85
N ALA A 116 -12.07 9.10 6.25
CA ALA A 116 -11.03 8.09 6.32
C ALA A 116 -9.72 8.58 5.66
N MET A 117 -9.83 9.27 4.51
CA MET A 117 -8.69 9.89 3.85
C MET A 117 -8.02 10.95 4.72
N GLN A 118 -8.81 11.77 5.44
CA GLN A 118 -8.26 12.77 6.36
C GLN A 118 -7.58 12.12 7.57
N GLU A 119 -8.18 11.09 8.15
CA GLU A 119 -7.60 10.33 9.27
C GLU A 119 -6.24 9.72 8.89
N ILE A 120 -6.15 9.14 7.68
CA ILE A 120 -4.90 8.59 7.14
C ILE A 120 -3.89 9.70 6.89
N ALA A 121 -4.30 10.81 6.30
CA ALA A 121 -3.43 11.97 6.06
C ALA A 121 -2.83 12.50 7.37
N ASP A 122 -3.64 12.63 8.41
CA ASP A 122 -3.18 13.09 9.73
C ASP A 122 -2.20 12.09 10.38
N ALA A 123 -2.40 10.80 10.17
CA ALA A 123 -1.47 9.77 10.64
C ALA A 123 -0.12 9.79 9.91
N LEU A 124 -0.08 10.27 8.67
CA LEU A 124 1.12 10.34 7.83
C LEU A 124 1.97 11.60 8.10
N ARG A 125 1.48 12.59 8.85
CA ARG A 125 2.23 13.81 9.11
C ARG A 125 3.57 13.52 9.77
N GLY A 126 4.63 14.09 9.19
CA GLY A 126 6.00 13.93 9.69
C GLY A 126 6.68 12.61 9.30
N HIS A 127 6.02 11.78 8.50
CA HIS A 127 6.61 10.55 7.98
C HIS A 127 6.98 10.69 6.50
N ASP A 128 8.09 10.08 6.11
CA ASP A 128 8.53 9.99 4.72
C ASP A 128 8.40 8.55 4.22
N ILE A 129 7.20 8.19 3.80
CA ILE A 129 6.88 6.89 3.20
C ILE A 129 6.18 7.10 1.85
N PRO A 130 6.53 6.33 0.80
CA PRO A 130 5.79 6.35 -0.45
C PRO A 130 4.33 5.91 -0.26
N VAL A 131 3.40 6.68 -0.82
CA VAL A 131 1.96 6.40 -0.73
C VAL A 131 1.36 6.34 -2.12
N LEU A 132 0.58 5.28 -2.37
CA LEU A 132 -0.24 5.15 -3.59
C LEU A 132 -1.72 5.28 -3.23
N VAL A 133 -2.46 6.07 -4.00
CA VAL A 133 -3.90 6.26 -3.81
C VAL A 133 -4.65 5.64 -4.97
N LYS A 134 -5.47 4.61 -4.69
CA LYS A 134 -6.33 4.00 -5.71
C LYS A 134 -7.51 4.91 -6.05
N ASN A 135 -7.96 4.88 -7.31
CA ASN A 135 -9.22 5.53 -7.66
C ASN A 135 -10.39 4.96 -6.82
N PRO A 136 -11.37 5.79 -6.46
CA PRO A 136 -12.54 5.34 -5.70
C PRO A 136 -13.35 4.29 -6.47
N VAL A 137 -14.13 3.50 -5.75
CA VAL A 137 -15.01 2.46 -6.33
C VAL A 137 -15.98 3.06 -7.33
N SER A 138 -16.57 4.20 -7.01
CA SER A 138 -17.30 5.02 -7.96
C SER A 138 -16.31 5.89 -8.72
N PRO A 139 -16.40 5.98 -10.06
CA PRO A 139 -15.46 6.77 -10.86
C PRO A 139 -15.74 8.27 -10.71
N ASP A 140 -15.33 8.82 -9.60
CA ASP A 140 -15.44 10.23 -9.24
C ASP A 140 -14.02 10.83 -9.20
N LEU A 141 -13.70 11.63 -10.20
CA LEU A 141 -12.37 12.21 -10.35
C LEU A 141 -12.08 13.28 -9.27
N GLU A 142 -13.07 14.11 -8.93
CA GLU A 142 -12.91 15.16 -7.93
C GLU A 142 -12.66 14.56 -6.54
N LEU A 143 -13.40 13.50 -6.21
CA LEU A 143 -13.21 12.75 -4.97
C LEU A 143 -11.80 12.13 -4.91
N TRP A 144 -11.32 11.58 -6.02
CA TRP A 144 -9.96 11.02 -6.08
C TRP A 144 -8.89 12.09 -5.94
N ILE A 145 -9.01 13.19 -6.68
CA ILE A 145 -8.09 14.33 -6.58
C ILE A 145 -8.07 14.88 -5.14
N GLY A 146 -9.24 15.11 -4.54
CA GLY A 146 -9.33 15.56 -3.15
C GLY A 146 -8.68 14.61 -2.16
N GLY A 147 -8.77 13.30 -2.38
CA GLY A 147 -8.05 12.29 -1.60
C GLY A 147 -6.53 12.41 -1.73
N VAL A 148 -6.03 12.55 -2.95
CA VAL A 148 -4.60 12.75 -3.25
C VAL A 148 -4.09 14.05 -2.62
N GLU A 149 -4.84 15.14 -2.72
CA GLU A 149 -4.48 16.44 -2.13
C GLU A 149 -4.37 16.38 -0.60
N ARG A 150 -5.25 15.63 0.09
CA ARG A 150 -5.14 15.43 1.54
C ARG A 150 -3.81 14.79 1.93
N ILE A 151 -3.41 13.75 1.20
CA ILE A 151 -2.13 13.05 1.45
C ILE A 151 -0.94 13.97 1.14
N TYR A 152 -1.01 14.72 0.04
CA TYR A 152 0.01 15.73 -0.28
C TYR A 152 0.12 16.82 0.80
N ASN A 153 -1.00 17.35 1.28
CA ASN A 153 -1.06 18.37 2.32
C ASN A 153 -0.59 17.86 3.70
N ALA A 154 -0.59 16.56 3.92
CA ALA A 154 0.01 15.94 5.08
C ALA A 154 1.55 15.93 5.05
N GLY A 155 2.16 16.28 3.92
CA GLY A 155 3.61 16.35 3.75
C GLY A 155 4.20 15.23 2.91
N ILE A 156 3.39 14.28 2.45
CA ILE A 156 3.87 13.19 1.57
C ILE A 156 4.23 13.76 0.20
N ARG A 157 5.46 13.49 -0.24
CA ARG A 157 5.98 13.94 -1.54
C ARG A 157 6.21 12.81 -2.51
N ARG A 158 6.52 11.61 -2.04
CA ARG A 158 6.58 10.38 -2.83
C ARG A 158 5.18 9.79 -2.97
N LEU A 159 4.36 10.41 -3.81
CA LEU A 159 2.92 10.16 -3.94
C LEU A 159 2.60 9.73 -5.37
N GLY A 160 1.88 8.64 -5.51
CA GLY A 160 1.42 8.11 -6.79
C GLY A 160 -0.05 7.71 -6.76
N VAL A 161 -0.57 7.33 -7.92
CA VAL A 161 -1.95 6.90 -8.08
C VAL A 161 -2.02 5.51 -8.70
N ILE A 162 -3.04 4.75 -8.34
CA ILE A 162 -3.35 3.45 -8.93
C ILE A 162 -4.74 3.54 -9.56
N GLN A 163 -4.82 3.28 -10.86
CA GLN A 163 -6.10 3.13 -11.53
C GLN A 163 -6.46 1.66 -11.63
N ILE A 164 -7.63 1.30 -11.13
CA ILE A 164 -8.18 -0.05 -11.25
C ILE A 164 -9.28 -0.02 -12.31
N GLY A 165 -9.17 -0.94 -13.29
CA GLY A 165 -10.25 -1.20 -14.22
C GLY A 165 -11.40 -1.98 -13.56
N ARG A 166 -12.63 -1.78 -14.01
CA ARG A 166 -13.82 -2.46 -13.46
C ARG A 166 -13.86 -3.96 -13.72
N ALA A 167 -13.12 -4.46 -14.68
CA ALA A 167 -13.16 -5.87 -15.09
C ALA A 167 -12.50 -6.84 -14.08
N SER A 168 -11.91 -6.33 -13.03
CA SER A 168 -11.18 -7.13 -12.03
C SER A 168 -11.93 -7.31 -10.71
N CYS A 169 -13.23 -6.98 -10.69
CA CYS A 169 -14.06 -7.13 -9.48
C CYS A 169 -15.18 -8.12 -9.70
#